data_5d1161efb047d89ccc38cd7686f67b22
#
_entry.id   5d1161efb047d89ccc38cd7686f67b22
#
_cell.length_a   1.000
_cell.length_b   1.000
_cell.length_c   1.000
_cell.angle_alpha   90.00
_cell.angle_beta   90.00
_cell.angle_gamma   90.00
#
_symmetry.space_group_name_H-M   'P 1'
#
loop_
_entity.id
_entity.type
_entity.pdbx_description
1 polymer ?
#
loop_
_entity_poly.entity_id
_entity_poly.type
_entity_poly.pdbx_seq_one_letter_code
_entity_poly.pdbx_strand_id
1 'polypeptide(L)'
;MKNLYTKEKLTEEINQVRKQIGHEELEIHIEDIYYNEKENELWIITQDRPDKSAIIGKGGWVVGKLREKLKINSIHVESYGDYLTKEYKLKLSKKTLDEFNSDLTGIQNLKKILSSKLENIYSFDYNSYFESNIFKESEKTEAVVALSGGVDSSFSLILAKYLGFNPTAVTIDPGTIILPNQYKRNIKKLTDQLNAGHEYIKADYSEIIRESLNGRFHPCGRCSKHTEELINQYAINNNIPIVIFGDMLSTGTQCITPQEKGLYRLNLPASLAVGKQ
;
A
#
# COMPACT_ATOMS: atom_id res chain seq x y z
N MET A 1 27.73 -8.20 9.34
CA MET A 1 27.16 -7.09 10.16
C MET A 1 27.07 -7.58 11.60
N LYS A 2 27.62 -6.88 12.58
CA LYS A 2 27.44 -7.24 14.00
C LYS A 2 25.97 -6.94 14.33
N ASN A 3 25.20 -7.96 14.74
CA ASN A 3 23.86 -7.75 15.29
C ASN A 3 23.99 -6.87 16.54
N LEU A 4 23.62 -5.61 16.43
CA LEU A 4 23.64 -4.63 17.54
C LEU A 4 22.67 -5.08 18.66
N TYR A 5 21.67 -5.85 18.28
CA TYR A 5 20.62 -6.38 19.16
C TYR A 5 20.59 -7.90 19.08
N THR A 6 20.68 -8.58 20.23
CA THR A 6 20.38 -10.03 20.35
C THR A 6 18.94 -10.22 20.80
N LYS A 7 18.36 -11.40 20.51
CA LYS A 7 16.98 -11.73 20.92
C LYS A 7 16.82 -11.66 22.44
N GLU A 8 17.78 -12.21 23.18
CA GLU A 8 17.81 -12.25 24.65
C GLU A 8 17.83 -10.84 25.23
N LYS A 9 18.79 -10.02 24.79
CA LYS A 9 18.91 -8.63 25.26
C LYS A 9 17.67 -7.81 24.96
N LEU A 10 17.09 -7.99 23.77
CA LEU A 10 15.89 -7.26 23.38
C LEU A 10 14.67 -7.70 24.20
N THR A 11 14.54 -8.98 24.49
CA THR A 11 13.48 -9.51 25.38
C THR A 11 13.61 -8.94 26.80
N GLU A 12 14.84 -8.85 27.34
CA GLU A 12 15.09 -8.21 28.63
C GLU A 12 14.68 -6.74 28.63
N GLU A 13 15.10 -5.97 27.61
CA GLU A 13 14.75 -4.56 27.47
C GLU A 13 13.23 -4.34 27.36
N ILE A 14 12.52 -5.19 26.62
CA ILE A 14 11.06 -5.15 26.50
C ILE A 14 10.42 -5.40 27.88
N ASN A 15 10.84 -6.42 28.59
CA ASN A 15 10.30 -6.75 29.91
C ASN A 15 10.59 -5.67 30.95
N GLN A 16 11.77 -5.04 30.91
CA GLN A 16 12.07 -3.89 31.76
C GLN A 16 11.11 -2.72 31.48
N VAL A 17 10.85 -2.41 30.19
CA VAL A 17 9.88 -1.36 29.81
C VAL A 17 8.48 -1.74 30.29
N ARG A 18 8.04 -2.99 30.09
CA ARG A 18 6.74 -3.47 30.57
C ARG A 18 6.57 -3.26 32.07
N LYS A 19 7.58 -3.64 32.87
CA LYS A 19 7.58 -3.46 34.31
C LYS A 19 7.52 -1.99 34.73
N GLN A 20 8.25 -1.11 34.03
CA GLN A 20 8.23 0.35 34.30
C GLN A 20 6.86 0.98 34.12
N ILE A 21 6.02 0.45 33.24
CA ILE A 21 4.66 0.93 32.99
C ILE A 21 3.58 0.10 33.73
N GLY A 22 3.98 -0.75 34.67
CA GLY A 22 3.06 -1.51 35.52
C GLY A 22 2.47 -2.75 34.86
N HIS A 23 3.11 -3.28 33.82
CA HIS A 23 2.74 -4.55 33.21
C HIS A 23 3.58 -5.69 33.74
N GLU A 24 3.04 -6.90 33.74
CA GLU A 24 3.77 -8.11 34.09
C GLU A 24 4.83 -8.45 33.04
N GLU A 25 5.89 -9.12 33.49
CA GLU A 25 6.86 -9.73 32.59
C GLU A 25 6.20 -10.91 31.86
N LEU A 26 6.58 -11.08 30.61
CA LEU A 26 6.07 -12.15 29.76
C LEU A 26 7.24 -12.89 29.11
N GLU A 27 7.05 -14.18 28.89
CA GLU A 27 7.89 -14.92 27.96
C GLU A 27 7.54 -14.48 26.55
N ILE A 28 8.50 -13.86 25.86
CA ILE A 28 8.31 -13.31 24.52
C ILE A 28 9.28 -14.00 23.58
N HIS A 29 8.75 -14.61 22.52
CA HIS A 29 9.53 -15.34 21.55
C HIS A 29 9.76 -14.46 20.31
N ILE A 30 11.01 -14.02 20.13
CA ILE A 30 11.46 -13.27 18.98
C ILE A 30 12.05 -14.25 17.96
N GLU A 31 11.44 -14.30 16.76
CA GLU A 31 11.89 -15.18 15.68
C GLU A 31 13.08 -14.58 14.93
N ASP A 32 13.01 -13.27 14.62
CA ASP A 32 14.08 -12.58 13.90
C ASP A 32 14.16 -11.11 14.26
N ILE A 33 15.33 -10.51 14.05
CA ILE A 33 15.60 -9.08 14.29
C ILE A 33 16.35 -8.54 13.08
N TYR A 34 15.87 -7.43 12.53
CA TYR A 34 16.57 -6.70 11.50
C TYR A 34 16.72 -5.23 11.91
N TYR A 35 17.94 -4.71 11.81
CA TYR A 35 18.23 -3.30 12.09
C TYR A 35 18.78 -2.61 10.85
N ASN A 36 18.08 -1.56 10.42
CA ASN A 36 18.50 -0.67 9.33
C ASN A 36 19.29 0.50 9.94
N GLU A 37 20.61 0.46 9.81
CA GLU A 37 21.49 1.50 10.36
C GLU A 37 21.26 2.87 9.69
N LYS A 38 20.96 2.90 8.38
CA LYS A 38 20.78 4.13 7.61
C LYS A 38 19.58 4.93 8.10
N GLU A 39 18.46 4.26 8.33
CA GLU A 39 17.22 4.89 8.78
C GLU A 39 17.05 4.86 10.30
N ASN A 40 17.95 4.18 11.03
CA ASN A 40 17.86 3.92 12.45
C ASN A 40 16.52 3.30 12.83
N GLU A 41 16.17 2.21 12.13
CA GLU A 41 14.92 1.47 12.28
C GLU A 41 15.15 0.04 12.72
N LEU A 42 14.32 -0.44 13.65
CA LEU A 42 14.38 -1.80 14.15
C LEU A 42 13.11 -2.58 13.75
N TRP A 43 13.29 -3.73 13.15
CA TRP A 43 12.24 -4.69 12.87
C TRP A 43 12.36 -5.87 13.83
N ILE A 44 11.28 -6.17 14.53
CA ILE A 44 11.18 -7.29 15.46
C ILE A 44 10.12 -8.25 14.92
N ILE A 45 10.53 -9.45 14.59
CA ILE A 45 9.62 -10.49 14.12
C ILE A 45 9.39 -11.45 15.27
N THR A 46 8.15 -11.55 15.71
CA THR A 46 7.75 -12.44 16.79
C THR A 46 7.26 -13.77 16.23
N GLN A 47 7.30 -14.80 17.05
CA GLN A 47 6.80 -16.12 16.67
C GLN A 47 5.30 -16.06 16.33
N ASP A 48 4.52 -15.30 17.10
CA ASP A 48 3.09 -15.21 16.94
C ASP A 48 2.51 -13.81 17.22
N ARG A 49 1.18 -13.67 17.10
CA ARG A 49 0.47 -12.40 17.36
C ARG A 49 0.35 -12.04 18.85
N PRO A 50 0.19 -12.95 19.80
CA PRO A 50 0.32 -12.68 21.23
C PRO A 50 1.63 -11.98 21.58
N ASP A 51 2.76 -12.51 21.14
CA ASP A 51 4.08 -11.90 21.36
C ASP A 51 4.20 -10.52 20.72
N LYS A 52 3.71 -10.37 19.48
CA LYS A 52 3.60 -9.07 18.81
C LYS A 52 2.80 -8.07 19.65
N SER A 53 1.67 -8.49 20.19
CA SER A 53 0.80 -7.63 21.01
C SER A 53 1.48 -7.27 22.34
N ALA A 54 2.25 -8.19 22.93
CA ALA A 54 3.02 -7.97 24.15
C ALA A 54 4.10 -6.90 23.98
N ILE A 55 4.78 -6.89 22.82
CA ILE A 55 5.81 -5.88 22.48
C ILE A 55 5.18 -4.54 22.14
N ILE A 56 4.06 -4.51 21.41
CA ILE A 56 3.37 -3.26 21.09
C ILE A 56 2.79 -2.63 22.35
N GLY A 57 2.15 -3.44 23.20
CA GLY A 57 1.45 -3.01 24.40
C GLY A 57 0.16 -2.25 24.10
N LYS A 58 -0.66 -2.02 25.13
CA LYS A 58 -1.91 -1.28 25.00
C LYS A 58 -1.65 0.13 24.47
N GLY A 59 -2.28 0.47 23.34
CA GLY A 59 -2.11 1.79 22.71
C GLY A 59 -0.69 2.10 22.23
N GLY A 60 0.17 1.08 22.07
CA GLY A 60 1.55 1.26 21.59
C GLY A 60 2.53 1.77 22.67
N TRP A 61 2.12 1.76 23.94
CA TRP A 61 2.95 2.32 25.03
C TRP A 61 4.27 1.58 25.24
N VAL A 62 4.28 0.24 25.15
CA VAL A 62 5.51 -0.55 25.36
C VAL A 62 6.50 -0.25 24.23
N VAL A 63 6.08 -0.38 22.98
CA VAL A 63 6.95 -0.11 21.83
C VAL A 63 7.39 1.35 21.76
N GLY A 64 6.54 2.29 22.16
CA GLY A 64 6.87 3.71 22.23
C GLY A 64 7.99 3.98 23.25
N LYS A 65 7.88 3.42 24.46
CA LYS A 65 8.91 3.53 25.50
C LYS A 65 10.20 2.77 25.15
N LEU A 66 10.06 1.62 24.50
CA LEU A 66 11.22 0.88 24.01
C LEU A 66 11.99 1.68 22.95
N ARG A 67 11.28 2.34 22.03
CA ARG A 67 11.88 3.22 21.03
C ARG A 67 12.66 4.38 21.67
N GLU A 68 12.07 5.05 22.65
CA GLU A 68 12.73 6.13 23.41
C GLU A 68 14.01 5.62 24.11
N LYS A 69 13.91 4.46 24.79
CA LYS A 69 15.02 3.83 25.53
C LYS A 69 16.19 3.44 24.63
N LEU A 70 15.87 2.85 23.47
CA LEU A 70 16.87 2.38 22.50
C LEU A 70 17.39 3.51 21.59
N LYS A 71 16.77 4.71 21.63
CA LYS A 71 17.07 5.87 20.80
C LYS A 71 16.99 5.55 19.30
N ILE A 72 15.95 4.84 18.93
CA ILE A 72 15.65 4.39 17.56
C ILE A 72 14.56 5.29 16.95
N ASN A 73 14.63 5.57 15.65
CA ASN A 73 13.64 6.40 14.95
C ASN A 73 12.28 5.69 14.87
N SER A 74 12.28 4.41 14.52
CA SER A 74 11.06 3.60 14.48
C SER A 74 11.32 2.15 14.86
N ILE A 75 10.30 1.51 15.48
CA ILE A 75 10.29 0.07 15.76
C ILE A 75 9.06 -0.53 15.08
N HIS A 76 9.29 -1.47 14.20
CA HIS A 76 8.27 -2.25 13.52
C HIS A 76 8.18 -3.62 14.17
N VAL A 77 6.99 -4.03 14.56
CA VAL A 77 6.75 -5.34 15.16
C VAL A 77 5.79 -6.13 14.30
N GLU A 78 6.23 -7.27 13.81
CA GLU A 78 5.40 -8.18 13.00
C GLU A 78 5.44 -9.60 13.56
N SER A 79 4.37 -10.37 13.38
CA SER A 79 4.40 -11.80 13.66
C SER A 79 4.93 -12.58 12.44
N TYR A 80 5.50 -13.74 12.67
CA TYR A 80 5.99 -14.60 11.58
C TYR A 80 4.87 -15.00 10.61
N GLY A 81 3.65 -15.18 11.14
CA GLY A 81 2.47 -15.41 10.28
C GLY A 81 2.13 -14.23 9.36
N ASP A 82 2.30 -12.98 9.83
CA ASP A 82 2.10 -11.78 9.02
C ASP A 82 3.17 -11.71 7.91
N TYR A 83 4.41 -12.07 8.23
CA TYR A 83 5.51 -12.19 7.26
C TYR A 83 5.22 -13.22 6.17
N LEU A 84 4.86 -14.44 6.56
CA LEU A 84 4.52 -15.50 5.61
C LEU A 84 3.33 -15.11 4.71
N THR A 85 2.34 -14.42 5.27
CA THR A 85 1.21 -13.91 4.48
C THR A 85 1.66 -12.87 3.46
N LYS A 86 2.55 -11.96 3.85
CA LYS A 86 3.12 -10.94 2.98
C LYS A 86 3.94 -11.57 1.85
N GLU A 87 4.82 -12.50 2.19
CA GLU A 87 5.62 -13.27 1.23
C GLU A 87 4.74 -14.02 0.24
N TYR A 88 3.71 -14.71 0.73
CA TYR A 88 2.76 -15.44 -0.12
C TYR A 88 2.03 -14.52 -1.11
N LYS A 89 1.54 -13.37 -0.64
CA LYS A 89 0.90 -12.37 -1.51
C LYS A 89 1.84 -11.86 -2.60
N LEU A 90 3.10 -11.56 -2.26
CA LEU A 90 4.12 -11.12 -3.22
C LEU A 90 4.42 -12.21 -4.26
N LYS A 91 4.55 -13.47 -3.84
CA LYS A 91 4.75 -14.60 -4.74
C LYS A 91 3.56 -14.80 -5.70
N LEU A 92 2.33 -14.65 -5.21
CA LEU A 92 1.13 -14.69 -6.05
C LEU A 92 1.11 -13.54 -7.07
N SER A 93 1.43 -12.32 -6.64
CA SER A 93 1.52 -11.17 -7.53
C SER A 93 2.57 -11.39 -8.60
N LYS A 94 3.74 -11.91 -8.22
CA LYS A 94 4.81 -12.22 -9.17
C LYS A 94 4.35 -13.25 -10.21
N LYS A 95 3.75 -14.35 -9.76
CA LYS A 95 3.22 -15.39 -10.65
C LYS A 95 2.20 -14.81 -11.64
N THR A 96 1.21 -14.04 -11.16
CA THR A 96 0.17 -13.46 -12.01
C THR A 96 0.77 -12.48 -13.04
N LEU A 97 1.75 -11.65 -12.63
CA LEU A 97 2.41 -10.72 -13.54
C LEU A 97 3.34 -11.43 -14.54
N ASP A 98 3.98 -12.53 -14.14
CA ASP A 98 4.81 -13.33 -15.07
C ASP A 98 3.97 -14.03 -16.14
N GLU A 99 2.78 -14.49 -15.77
CA GLU A 99 1.77 -15.04 -16.70
C GLU A 99 1.20 -13.97 -17.63
N PHE A 100 1.17 -12.71 -17.17
CA PHE A 100 0.76 -11.56 -17.98
C PHE A 100 1.91 -11.15 -18.91
N ASN A 101 1.88 -11.67 -20.14
CA ASN A 101 2.88 -11.36 -21.14
C ASN A 101 2.61 -9.96 -21.74
N SER A 102 3.36 -8.97 -21.27
CA SER A 102 3.21 -7.58 -21.70
C SER A 102 4.58 -6.90 -21.78
N ASP A 103 4.82 -6.22 -22.88
CA ASP A 103 6.03 -5.42 -23.10
C ASP A 103 5.91 -4.01 -22.54
N LEU A 104 4.80 -3.69 -21.86
CA LEU A 104 4.56 -2.37 -21.28
C LEU A 104 5.58 -2.07 -20.18
N THR A 105 6.33 -0.99 -20.35
CA THR A 105 7.46 -0.60 -19.47
C THR A 105 7.06 -0.53 -18.01
N GLY A 106 5.91 0.06 -17.67
CA GLY A 106 5.42 0.13 -16.29
C GLY A 106 5.18 -1.24 -15.66
N ILE A 107 4.68 -2.22 -16.43
CA ILE A 107 4.48 -3.60 -15.96
C ILE A 107 5.83 -4.30 -15.75
N GLN A 108 6.78 -4.12 -16.67
CA GLN A 108 8.12 -4.70 -16.51
C GLN A 108 8.84 -4.11 -15.27
N ASN A 109 8.68 -2.82 -15.02
CA ASN A 109 9.24 -2.18 -13.83
C ASN A 109 8.54 -2.64 -12.54
N LEU A 110 7.23 -2.89 -12.59
CA LEU A 110 6.51 -3.51 -11.47
C LEU A 110 7.04 -4.94 -11.17
N LYS A 111 7.36 -5.74 -12.18
CA LYS A 111 7.98 -7.06 -11.99
C LYS A 111 9.36 -6.96 -11.34
N LYS A 112 10.16 -5.95 -11.70
CA LYS A 112 11.50 -5.72 -11.12
C LYS A 112 11.42 -5.34 -9.65
N ILE A 113 10.60 -4.32 -9.28
CA ILE A 113 10.47 -3.91 -7.88
C ILE A 113 9.90 -5.03 -7.02
N LEU A 114 8.96 -5.83 -7.56
CA LEU A 114 8.38 -6.97 -6.87
C LEU A 114 9.45 -8.05 -6.57
N SER A 115 10.33 -8.33 -7.52
CA SER A 115 11.45 -9.27 -7.33
C SER A 115 12.42 -8.77 -6.26
N SER A 116 12.83 -7.49 -6.32
CA SER A 116 13.68 -6.88 -5.28
C SER A 116 13.01 -6.88 -3.91
N LYS A 117 11.70 -6.66 -3.83
CA LYS A 117 10.98 -6.69 -2.57
C LYS A 117 10.88 -8.10 -1.98
N LEU A 118 10.78 -9.13 -2.81
CA LEU A 118 10.82 -10.52 -2.35
C LEU A 118 12.16 -10.93 -1.72
N GLU A 119 13.26 -10.29 -2.13
CA GLU A 119 14.58 -10.51 -1.54
C GLU A 119 14.74 -9.84 -0.16
N ASN A 120 13.95 -8.77 0.10
CA ASN A 120 14.05 -7.95 1.32
C ASN A 120 12.67 -7.57 1.87
N ILE A 121 11.85 -8.56 2.23
CA ILE A 121 10.44 -8.35 2.60
C ILE A 121 10.26 -7.42 3.81
N TYR A 122 11.13 -7.52 4.83
CA TYR A 122 11.02 -6.75 6.07
C TYR A 122 11.38 -5.27 5.89
N SER A 123 12.41 -5.01 5.11
CA SER A 123 13.10 -3.73 5.08
C SER A 123 13.22 -3.14 3.69
N PHE A 124 12.25 -3.45 2.83
CA PHE A 124 12.27 -2.89 1.48
C PHE A 124 12.05 -1.37 1.55
N ASP A 125 13.11 -0.62 1.25
CA ASP A 125 13.06 0.83 1.18
C ASP A 125 12.76 1.30 -0.25
N TYR A 126 11.56 1.84 -0.43
CA TYR A 126 11.10 2.38 -1.70
C TYR A 126 11.94 3.56 -2.16
N ASN A 127 12.37 4.44 -1.25
CA ASN A 127 13.14 5.62 -1.61
C ASN A 127 14.50 5.22 -2.18
N SER A 128 15.26 4.40 -1.46
CA SER A 128 16.54 3.89 -1.94
C SER A 128 16.41 3.09 -3.23
N TYR A 129 15.31 2.32 -3.39
CA TYR A 129 15.06 1.59 -4.62
C TYR A 129 14.88 2.52 -5.81
N PHE A 130 14.04 3.54 -5.70
CA PHE A 130 13.77 4.47 -6.81
C PHE A 130 14.90 5.46 -7.05
N GLU A 131 15.68 5.84 -6.03
CA GLU A 131 16.93 6.61 -6.21
C GLU A 131 17.95 5.83 -7.05
N SER A 132 18.04 4.51 -6.84
CA SER A 132 18.97 3.63 -7.55
C SER A 132 18.46 3.18 -8.93
N ASN A 133 17.15 3.18 -9.12
CA ASN A 133 16.48 2.72 -10.33
C ASN A 133 15.65 3.84 -10.95
N ILE A 134 16.33 4.82 -11.55
CA ILE A 134 15.63 5.88 -12.30
C ILE A 134 15.11 5.28 -13.60
N PHE A 135 13.79 5.06 -13.65
CA PHE A 135 13.13 4.63 -14.86
C PHE A 135 13.04 5.82 -15.82
N LYS A 136 13.85 5.79 -16.90
CA LYS A 136 13.88 6.85 -17.90
C LYS A 136 12.51 7.02 -18.55
N GLU A 137 12.11 8.27 -18.76
CA GLU A 137 10.81 8.68 -19.32
C GLU A 137 10.56 8.28 -20.79
N SER A 138 11.53 7.60 -21.46
CA SER A 138 11.54 7.44 -22.92
C SER A 138 10.42 6.57 -23.51
N GLU A 139 9.77 5.72 -22.73
CA GLU A 139 8.68 4.84 -23.18
C GLU A 139 7.57 4.79 -22.12
N LYS A 140 6.78 5.86 -22.03
CA LYS A 140 5.70 5.95 -21.04
C LYS A 140 4.50 5.10 -21.46
N THR A 141 4.12 4.16 -20.63
CA THR A 141 2.85 3.45 -20.78
C THR A 141 1.72 4.30 -20.22
N GLU A 142 0.73 4.65 -21.05
CA GLU A 142 -0.45 5.37 -20.58
C GLU A 142 -1.28 4.52 -19.61
N ALA A 143 -1.78 5.16 -18.56
CA ALA A 143 -2.66 4.53 -17.59
C ALA A 143 -3.63 5.55 -16.99
N VAL A 144 -4.85 5.12 -16.70
CA VAL A 144 -5.78 5.88 -15.85
C VAL A 144 -5.55 5.50 -14.41
N VAL A 145 -5.44 6.46 -13.50
CA VAL A 145 -5.38 6.21 -12.05
C VAL A 145 -6.65 6.72 -11.39
N ALA A 146 -7.38 5.82 -10.75
CA ALA A 146 -8.56 6.16 -9.94
C ALA A 146 -8.11 6.92 -8.70
N LEU A 147 -8.27 8.25 -8.68
CA LEU A 147 -7.78 9.13 -7.63
C LEU A 147 -8.95 9.69 -6.81
N SER A 148 -9.15 9.15 -5.61
CA SER A 148 -10.17 9.63 -4.67
C SER A 148 -9.69 10.76 -3.74
N GLY A 149 -8.38 11.04 -3.69
CA GLY A 149 -7.74 11.95 -2.75
C GLY A 149 -7.46 11.32 -1.37
N GLY A 150 -7.78 10.05 -1.18
CA GLY A 150 -7.34 9.26 -0.03
C GLY A 150 -5.88 8.79 -0.16
N VAL A 151 -5.31 8.29 0.93
CA VAL A 151 -3.89 7.89 1.01
C VAL A 151 -3.56 6.81 -0.02
N ASP A 152 -4.38 5.76 -0.12
CA ASP A 152 -4.09 4.59 -0.96
C ASP A 152 -4.10 4.93 -2.45
N SER A 153 -5.08 5.70 -2.90
CA SER A 153 -5.15 6.18 -4.29
C SER A 153 -4.03 7.18 -4.62
N SER A 154 -3.64 8.03 -3.66
CA SER A 154 -2.51 8.95 -3.79
C SER A 154 -1.19 8.19 -3.92
N PHE A 155 -0.99 7.17 -3.09
CA PHE A 155 0.17 6.28 -3.18
C PHE A 155 0.22 5.57 -4.54
N SER A 156 -0.93 5.11 -5.05
CA SER A 156 -1.01 4.48 -6.37
C SER A 156 -0.59 5.41 -7.50
N LEU A 157 -0.98 6.69 -7.45
CA LEU A 157 -0.56 7.68 -8.44
C LEU A 157 0.95 7.95 -8.38
N ILE A 158 1.51 8.11 -7.18
CA ILE A 158 2.95 8.28 -6.98
C ILE A 158 3.69 7.08 -7.55
N LEU A 159 3.28 5.88 -7.16
CA LEU A 159 3.94 4.65 -7.58
C LEU A 159 3.85 4.43 -9.10
N ALA A 160 2.70 4.74 -9.71
CA ALA A 160 2.54 4.67 -11.16
C ALA A 160 3.56 5.57 -11.89
N LYS A 161 3.76 6.81 -11.42
CA LYS A 161 4.79 7.71 -11.97
C LYS A 161 6.19 7.12 -11.85
N TYR A 162 6.55 6.65 -10.65
CA TYR A 162 7.87 6.09 -10.40
C TYR A 162 8.14 4.79 -11.17
N LEU A 163 7.10 4.02 -11.49
CA LEU A 163 7.22 2.82 -12.33
C LEU A 163 7.29 3.13 -13.84
N GLY A 164 7.23 4.40 -14.23
CA GLY A 164 7.35 4.81 -15.63
C GLY A 164 6.05 4.77 -16.42
N PHE A 165 4.89 4.70 -15.75
CA PHE A 165 3.61 4.99 -16.39
C PHE A 165 3.49 6.49 -16.68
N ASN A 166 2.72 6.84 -17.69
CA ASN A 166 2.21 8.18 -17.93
C ASN A 166 0.76 8.27 -17.45
N PRO A 167 0.53 8.51 -16.14
CA PRO A 167 -0.79 8.42 -15.57
C PRO A 167 -1.62 9.69 -15.82
N THR A 168 -2.87 9.49 -16.23
CA THR A 168 -3.94 10.48 -16.11
C THR A 168 -4.76 10.12 -14.87
N ALA A 169 -4.74 10.97 -13.85
CA ALA A 169 -5.56 10.81 -12.67
C ALA A 169 -7.01 11.16 -12.99
N VAL A 170 -7.95 10.31 -12.61
CA VAL A 170 -9.39 10.53 -12.80
C VAL A 170 -10.11 10.46 -11.46
N THR A 171 -10.85 11.51 -11.15
CA THR A 171 -11.63 11.62 -9.93
C THR A 171 -13.12 11.71 -10.26
N ILE A 172 -13.92 10.81 -9.68
CA ILE A 172 -15.37 10.90 -9.75
C ILE A 172 -15.85 11.95 -8.74
N ASP A 173 -16.59 12.94 -9.20
CA ASP A 173 -17.15 14.03 -8.37
C ASP A 173 -18.68 13.89 -8.24
N PRO A 174 -19.16 13.21 -7.18
CA PRO A 174 -20.58 13.11 -6.88
C PRO A 174 -21.12 14.29 -6.05
N GLY A 175 -20.35 15.36 -5.95
CA GLY A 175 -20.69 16.55 -5.16
C GLY A 175 -19.95 16.64 -3.82
N THR A 176 -20.05 17.83 -3.22
CA THR A 176 -19.23 18.21 -2.04
C THR A 176 -19.52 17.43 -0.78
N ILE A 177 -20.65 16.76 -0.66
CA ILE A 177 -21.00 15.91 0.49
C ILE A 177 -20.10 14.65 0.50
N ILE A 178 -19.88 14.04 -0.68
CA ILE A 178 -19.10 12.81 -0.81
C ILE A 178 -17.63 13.12 -1.12
N LEU A 179 -17.36 14.16 -1.93
CA LEU A 179 -16.01 14.64 -2.23
C LEU A 179 -15.80 16.07 -1.68
N PRO A 180 -15.43 16.21 -0.39
CA PRO A 180 -15.20 17.49 0.23
C PRO A 180 -14.08 18.30 -0.43
N ASN A 181 -14.16 19.64 -0.35
CA ASN A 181 -13.16 20.54 -0.92
C ASN A 181 -11.72 20.31 -0.41
N GLN A 182 -11.58 19.75 0.79
CA GLN A 182 -10.28 19.31 1.32
C GLN A 182 -9.61 18.29 0.41
N TYR A 183 -10.35 17.26 -0.01
CA TYR A 183 -9.85 16.22 -0.93
C TYR A 183 -9.51 16.81 -2.29
N LYS A 184 -10.34 17.70 -2.83
CA LYS A 184 -10.07 18.40 -4.11
C LYS A 184 -8.76 19.19 -4.05
N ARG A 185 -8.48 19.88 -2.91
CA ARG A 185 -7.20 20.58 -2.71
C ARG A 185 -6.00 19.61 -2.66
N ASN A 186 -6.15 18.49 -1.95
CA ASN A 186 -5.10 17.47 -1.87
C ASN A 186 -4.81 16.84 -3.25
N ILE A 187 -5.86 16.51 -3.99
CA ILE A 187 -5.77 15.98 -5.36
C ILE A 187 -4.98 16.97 -6.23
N LYS A 188 -5.43 18.23 -6.27
CA LYS A 188 -4.76 19.27 -7.07
C LYS A 188 -3.28 19.40 -6.70
N LYS A 189 -2.98 19.52 -5.41
CA LYS A 189 -1.58 19.63 -4.94
C LYS A 189 -0.73 18.43 -5.39
N LEU A 190 -1.26 17.22 -5.26
CA LEU A 190 -0.54 16.00 -5.62
C LEU A 190 -0.29 15.92 -7.14
N THR A 191 -1.32 16.16 -7.95
CA THR A 191 -1.21 16.10 -9.40
C THR A 191 -0.28 17.19 -9.95
N ASP A 192 -0.34 18.41 -9.40
CA ASP A 192 0.58 19.50 -9.74
C ASP A 192 2.04 19.12 -9.40
N GLN A 193 2.31 18.54 -8.21
CA GLN A 193 3.65 18.12 -7.79
C GLN A 193 4.22 16.99 -8.66
N LEU A 194 3.37 16.06 -9.10
CA LEU A 194 3.78 14.93 -9.93
C LEU A 194 3.80 15.27 -11.43
N ASN A 195 3.37 16.46 -11.81
CA ASN A 195 3.14 16.83 -13.22
C ASN A 195 2.30 15.74 -13.93
N ALA A 196 1.19 15.34 -13.31
CA ALA A 196 0.27 14.34 -13.82
C ALA A 196 -1.01 15.00 -14.34
N GLY A 197 -1.52 14.54 -15.49
CA GLY A 197 -2.83 14.93 -15.97
C GLY A 197 -3.92 14.59 -14.96
N HIS A 198 -4.95 15.46 -14.84
CA HIS A 198 -6.06 15.19 -13.93
C HIS A 198 -7.38 15.65 -14.49
N GLU A 199 -8.41 14.80 -14.36
CA GLU A 199 -9.78 15.12 -14.79
C GLU A 199 -10.81 14.77 -13.71
N TYR A 200 -11.86 15.58 -13.59
CA TYR A 200 -13.04 15.32 -12.80
C TYR A 200 -14.19 14.84 -13.68
N ILE A 201 -14.78 13.69 -13.33
CA ILE A 201 -16.01 13.20 -13.94
C ILE A 201 -17.16 13.44 -12.96
N LYS A 202 -18.12 14.28 -13.35
CA LYS A 202 -19.34 14.47 -12.55
C LYS A 202 -20.19 13.20 -12.60
N ALA A 203 -20.68 12.78 -11.45
CA ALA A 203 -21.55 11.62 -11.32
C ALA A 203 -22.76 11.93 -10.44
N ASP A 204 -23.91 11.42 -10.81
CA ASP A 204 -25.13 11.52 -10.00
C ASP A 204 -25.33 10.22 -9.21
N TYR A 205 -25.19 10.33 -7.89
CA TYR A 205 -25.43 9.22 -6.95
C TYR A 205 -26.77 9.32 -6.22
N SER A 206 -27.66 10.23 -6.64
CA SER A 206 -28.96 10.50 -5.97
C SER A 206 -29.80 9.24 -5.83
N GLU A 207 -29.85 8.40 -6.85
CA GLU A 207 -30.60 7.16 -6.80
C GLU A 207 -30.01 6.15 -5.80
N ILE A 208 -28.69 5.97 -5.82
CA ILE A 208 -27.98 5.09 -4.88
C ILE A 208 -28.21 5.55 -3.43
N ILE A 209 -28.15 6.86 -3.19
CA ILE A 209 -28.39 7.46 -1.87
C ILE A 209 -29.83 7.20 -1.44
N ARG A 210 -30.82 7.50 -2.30
CA ARG A 210 -32.24 7.30 -2.01
C ARG A 210 -32.57 5.85 -1.68
N GLU A 211 -32.10 4.89 -2.49
CA GLU A 211 -32.34 3.46 -2.29
C GLU A 211 -31.67 2.95 -1.01
N SER A 212 -30.51 3.49 -0.67
CA SER A 212 -29.80 3.18 0.56
C SER A 212 -30.54 3.69 1.81
N LEU A 213 -31.07 4.92 1.77
CA LEU A 213 -31.87 5.49 2.85
C LEU A 213 -33.16 4.71 3.08
N ASN A 214 -33.71 4.10 2.02
CA ASN A 214 -34.88 3.23 2.11
C ASN A 214 -34.54 1.81 2.67
N GLY A 215 -33.29 1.57 3.09
CA GLY A 215 -32.87 0.31 3.71
C GLY A 215 -32.74 -0.87 2.73
N ARG A 216 -32.76 -0.65 1.43
CA ARG A 216 -32.69 -1.73 0.42
C ARG A 216 -31.31 -2.37 0.33
N PHE A 217 -30.23 -1.60 0.58
CA PHE A 217 -28.85 -2.07 0.52
C PHE A 217 -27.88 -1.12 1.20
N HIS A 218 -26.66 -1.60 1.44
CA HIS A 218 -25.56 -0.75 1.92
C HIS A 218 -24.95 0.04 0.74
N PRO A 219 -24.79 1.37 0.84
CA PRO A 219 -24.40 2.22 -0.30
C PRO A 219 -23.00 1.95 -0.87
N CYS A 220 -22.03 1.57 0.01
CA CYS A 220 -20.61 1.52 -0.37
C CYS A 220 -20.33 0.63 -1.59
N GLY A 221 -20.90 -0.56 -1.65
CA GLY A 221 -20.68 -1.49 -2.76
C GLY A 221 -21.20 -0.97 -4.10
N ARG A 222 -22.36 -0.33 -4.11
CA ARG A 222 -22.94 0.25 -5.35
C ARG A 222 -22.23 1.52 -5.78
N CYS A 223 -21.85 2.39 -4.83
CA CYS A 223 -21.03 3.56 -5.13
C CYS A 223 -19.69 3.15 -5.73
N SER A 224 -19.03 2.15 -5.12
CA SER A 224 -17.75 1.64 -5.63
C SER A 224 -17.87 1.08 -7.05
N LYS A 225 -18.89 0.25 -7.30
CA LYS A 225 -19.15 -0.32 -8.62
C LYS A 225 -19.41 0.77 -9.67
N HIS A 226 -20.26 1.74 -9.35
CA HIS A 226 -20.58 2.84 -10.27
C HIS A 226 -19.36 3.72 -10.55
N THR A 227 -18.55 4.01 -9.52
CA THR A 227 -17.26 4.70 -9.69
C THR A 227 -16.34 3.94 -10.66
N GLU A 228 -16.21 2.62 -10.48
CA GLU A 228 -15.37 1.78 -11.33
C GLU A 228 -15.87 1.77 -12.79
N GLU A 229 -17.18 1.65 -13.00
CA GLU A 229 -17.79 1.69 -14.34
C GLU A 229 -17.47 3.02 -15.07
N LEU A 230 -17.59 4.16 -14.37
CA LEU A 230 -17.29 5.47 -14.95
C LEU A 230 -15.81 5.64 -15.31
N ILE A 231 -14.92 5.16 -14.46
CA ILE A 231 -13.46 5.22 -14.70
C ILE A 231 -13.08 4.29 -15.86
N ASN A 232 -13.63 3.08 -15.91
CA ASN A 232 -13.39 2.14 -17.00
C ASN A 232 -13.92 2.72 -18.34
N GLN A 233 -15.09 3.36 -18.32
CA GLN A 233 -15.65 4.00 -19.53
C GLN A 233 -14.76 5.16 -20.01
N TYR A 234 -14.20 5.95 -19.07
CA TYR A 234 -13.24 7.00 -19.42
C TYR A 234 -11.99 6.41 -20.11
N ALA A 235 -11.43 5.33 -19.55
CA ALA A 235 -10.27 4.68 -20.12
C ALA A 235 -10.55 4.13 -21.53
N ILE A 236 -11.71 3.49 -21.73
CA ILE A 236 -12.16 2.98 -23.04
C ILE A 236 -12.27 4.13 -24.06
N ASN A 237 -12.93 5.21 -23.68
CA ASN A 237 -13.16 6.35 -24.58
C ASN A 237 -11.85 7.05 -25.01
N ASN A 238 -10.81 6.95 -24.18
CA ASN A 238 -9.49 7.53 -24.45
C ASN A 238 -8.47 6.50 -24.96
N ASN A 239 -8.90 5.25 -25.24
CA ASN A 239 -8.04 4.14 -25.68
C ASN A 239 -6.86 3.86 -24.74
N ILE A 240 -7.03 4.04 -23.43
CA ILE A 240 -6.02 3.76 -22.42
C ILE A 240 -6.24 2.35 -21.87
N PRO A 241 -5.30 1.42 -22.06
CA PRO A 241 -5.56 0.00 -21.77
C PRO A 241 -5.45 -0.37 -20.28
N ILE A 242 -4.83 0.47 -19.43
CA ILE A 242 -4.57 0.16 -18.02
C ILE A 242 -5.31 1.14 -17.13
N VAL A 243 -6.05 0.58 -16.16
CA VAL A 243 -6.71 1.33 -15.07
C VAL A 243 -6.12 0.89 -13.74
N ILE A 244 -5.56 1.84 -13.01
CA ILE A 244 -4.86 1.61 -11.74
C ILE A 244 -5.76 2.02 -10.58
N PHE A 245 -5.92 1.10 -9.61
CA PHE A 245 -6.67 1.31 -8.37
C PHE A 245 -5.76 1.21 -7.14
N GLY A 246 -6.22 1.79 -6.03
CA GLY A 246 -5.55 1.79 -4.74
C GLY A 246 -6.10 0.74 -3.76
N ASP A 247 -6.61 -0.38 -4.23
CA ASP A 247 -7.24 -1.37 -3.35
C ASP A 247 -6.19 -2.12 -2.52
N MET A 248 -6.31 -2.03 -1.20
CA MET A 248 -5.40 -2.63 -0.24
C MET A 248 -5.77 -4.07 0.13
N LEU A 249 -7.06 -4.41 0.00
CA LEU A 249 -7.59 -5.70 0.44
C LEU A 249 -7.50 -6.80 -0.63
N SER A 250 -7.10 -6.44 -1.84
CA SER A 250 -6.94 -7.40 -2.93
C SER A 250 -5.86 -8.44 -2.60
N THR A 251 -6.07 -9.67 -3.06
CA THR A 251 -5.04 -10.72 -3.00
C THR A 251 -4.04 -10.54 -4.14
N GLY A 252 -2.88 -11.21 -4.04
CA GLY A 252 -1.88 -11.18 -5.10
C GLY A 252 -2.38 -11.65 -6.47
N THR A 253 -3.41 -12.51 -6.51
CA THR A 253 -4.04 -12.96 -7.76
C THR A 253 -4.84 -11.86 -8.46
N GLN A 254 -5.17 -10.79 -7.77
CA GLN A 254 -5.91 -9.64 -8.30
C GLN A 254 -4.98 -8.45 -8.57
N CYS A 255 -3.68 -8.65 -8.61
CA CYS A 255 -2.72 -7.58 -8.89
C CYS A 255 -2.96 -6.98 -10.28
N ILE A 256 -3.20 -7.82 -11.28
CA ILE A 256 -3.67 -7.42 -12.61
C ILE A 256 -4.76 -8.39 -13.07
N THR A 257 -5.88 -7.84 -13.55
CA THR A 257 -7.03 -8.63 -14.02
C THR A 257 -7.56 -8.06 -15.33
N PRO A 258 -7.86 -8.92 -16.32
CA PRO A 258 -8.52 -8.48 -17.53
C PRO A 258 -9.93 -7.97 -17.21
N GLN A 259 -10.33 -6.93 -17.91
CA GLN A 259 -11.66 -6.35 -17.91
C GLN A 259 -12.27 -6.42 -19.31
N GLU A 260 -13.48 -5.95 -19.46
CA GLU A 260 -14.13 -5.87 -20.76
C GLU A 260 -13.38 -4.92 -21.71
N LYS A 261 -13.56 -5.13 -23.02
CA LYS A 261 -13.03 -4.28 -24.10
C LYS A 261 -11.52 -4.06 -24.09
N GLY A 262 -10.76 -5.05 -23.62
CA GLY A 262 -9.30 -4.99 -23.64
C GLY A 262 -8.65 -4.15 -22.54
N LEU A 263 -9.42 -3.73 -21.54
CA LEU A 263 -8.87 -3.07 -20.36
C LEU A 263 -8.21 -4.07 -19.42
N TYR A 264 -7.27 -3.57 -18.64
CA TYR A 264 -6.65 -4.27 -17.51
C TYR A 264 -6.75 -3.42 -16.24
N ARG A 265 -7.31 -4.03 -15.19
CA ARG A 265 -7.30 -3.43 -13.85
C ARG A 265 -6.01 -3.82 -13.15
N LEU A 266 -5.28 -2.84 -12.65
CA LEU A 266 -4.03 -3.00 -11.91
C LEU A 266 -4.18 -2.42 -10.49
N ASN A 267 -3.93 -3.22 -9.46
CA ASN A 267 -3.94 -2.81 -8.06
C ASN A 267 -2.51 -2.68 -7.54
N LEU A 268 -1.92 -1.48 -7.61
CA LEU A 268 -0.50 -1.30 -7.25
C LEU A 268 -0.19 -1.57 -5.78
N PRO A 269 -0.94 -1.05 -4.78
CA PRO A 269 -0.65 -1.33 -3.37
C PRO A 269 -0.76 -2.83 -3.05
N ALA A 270 -1.80 -3.49 -3.55
CA ALA A 270 -2.01 -4.92 -3.34
C ALA A 270 -0.93 -5.76 -4.02
N SER A 271 -0.49 -5.38 -5.22
CA SER A 271 0.59 -6.06 -5.95
C SER A 271 1.88 -6.12 -5.15
N LEU A 272 2.18 -5.08 -4.39
CA LEU A 272 3.39 -4.97 -3.57
C LEU A 272 3.15 -5.35 -2.11
N ALA A 273 2.00 -5.92 -1.77
CA ALA A 273 1.59 -6.26 -0.42
C ALA A 273 1.81 -5.08 0.57
N VAL A 274 1.54 -3.86 0.10
CA VAL A 274 1.55 -2.64 0.92
C VAL A 274 0.24 -2.56 1.67
N GLY A 275 0.30 -2.32 2.94
CA GLY A 275 -0.87 -2.12 3.78
C GLY A 275 -0.66 -2.60 5.21
N LYS A 276 -1.37 -1.98 6.12
CA LYS A 276 -1.47 -2.51 7.49
C LYS A 276 -2.36 -3.74 7.45
N GLN A 277 -1.84 -4.82 7.98
CA GLN A 277 -2.64 -6.00 8.28
C GLN A 277 -3.35 -5.82 9.61
#